data_98d3635803b77d11a46ec5e799eb924d
#
_entry.id   98d3635803b77d11a46ec5e799eb924d
#
_cell.length_a   1.000
_cell.length_b   1.000
_cell.length_c   1.000
_cell.angle_alpha   90.00
_cell.angle_beta   90.00
_cell.angle_gamma   90.00
#
_symmetry.space_group_name_H-M   'P 1'
#
loop_
_entity.id
_entity.type
_entity.pdbx_description
1 polymer ?
#
loop_
_entity_poly.entity_id
_entity_poly.type
_entity_poly.pdbx_seq_one_letter_code
_entity_poly.pdbx_strand_id
1 'polypeptide(L)'
;LALTMALVLVLSLGACGKAPAAETKAPTEAPVSVTEKATETEAARPHFDKLTLEFVPSKDADVIIAGTENLPELVKAEMANLGYDIDEVDITVGTSYDATGEAMSAGTIDLGWLPGGTYALYSDDTEVILTATRNGLSNDSENPADWNGEANATKKDGPQVTYYRSLIYATPSPYGKELAAKVNAGEKLTWEDLDKATWAVQKT
;
A
#
# COMPACT_ATOMS: atom_id res chain seq x y z
N LEU A 1 -3.44 44.23 7.64
CA LEU A 1 -2.25 44.51 8.45
C LEU A 1 -1.17 43.55 8.03
N ALA A 2 -0.23 44.05 7.23
CA ALA A 2 0.92 43.29 6.74
C ALA A 2 2.02 43.26 7.79
N LEU A 3 2.68 42.12 7.95
CA LEU A 3 3.96 42.06 8.64
C LEU A 3 4.91 41.17 7.87
N THR A 4 5.78 41.81 7.14
CA THR A 4 6.99 41.29 6.51
C THR A 4 8.02 40.98 7.57
N MET A 5 8.68 39.81 7.49
CA MET A 5 9.89 39.56 8.25
C MET A 5 11.00 38.99 7.36
N ALA A 6 12.12 39.72 7.41
CA ALA A 6 13.23 39.65 6.53
C ALA A 6 14.16 38.45 6.75
N LEU A 7 14.71 38.03 5.62
CA LEU A 7 15.79 37.07 5.41
C LEU A 7 17.13 37.68 5.85
N VAL A 8 17.89 37.05 6.73
CA VAL A 8 19.31 37.40 6.95
C VAL A 8 20.19 36.21 6.54
N LEU A 9 20.88 36.43 5.45
CA LEU A 9 21.95 35.60 4.90
C LEU A 9 23.25 36.05 5.55
N VAL A 10 24.02 35.19 6.18
CA VAL A 10 25.41 35.43 6.56
C VAL A 10 26.30 34.47 5.81
N LEU A 11 26.99 35.01 4.81
CA LEU A 11 28.18 34.43 4.19
C LEU A 11 29.39 34.75 5.06
N SER A 12 30.21 33.71 5.37
CA SER A 12 31.60 33.95 5.78
C SER A 12 32.55 33.14 4.90
N LEU A 13 33.24 33.89 4.04
CA LEU A 13 34.46 33.48 3.35
C LEU A 13 35.67 33.77 4.24
N GLY A 14 36.70 32.93 4.17
CA GLY A 14 38.05 33.20 4.63
C GLY A 14 38.85 31.91 4.70
N ALA A 15 39.87 31.71 4.10
CA ALA A 15 40.96 32.28 3.37
C ALA A 15 42.12 31.29 3.46
N CYS A 16 42.78 31.06 2.35
CA CYS A 16 44.03 30.28 2.19
C CYS A 16 45.19 30.79 3.05
N GLY A 17 45.99 29.84 3.55
CA GLY A 17 47.35 30.12 4.09
C GLY A 17 48.28 28.96 3.75
N LYS A 18 49.34 29.31 3.02
CA LYS A 18 50.34 28.45 2.39
C LYS A 18 51.51 28.18 3.34
N ALA A 19 52.15 27.02 3.16
CA ALA A 19 53.25 26.35 3.87
C ALA A 19 54.50 27.20 4.15
N PRO A 20 55.47 26.70 4.99
CA PRO A 20 56.63 26.06 4.37
C PRO A 20 57.11 24.75 5.04
N ALA A 21 57.92 24.04 4.29
CA ALA A 21 58.58 22.78 4.59
C ALA A 21 59.81 22.94 5.48
N ALA A 22 60.15 21.93 6.28
CA ALA A 22 61.53 21.50 6.61
C ALA A 22 61.54 20.14 7.34
N GLU A 23 62.14 19.19 6.71
CA GLU A 23 63.23 18.27 7.05
C GLU A 23 63.00 17.10 8.02
N THR A 24 63.10 15.96 7.40
CA THR A 24 63.71 14.65 7.69
C THR A 24 64.31 14.39 9.06
N LYS A 25 63.78 13.36 9.73
CA LYS A 25 64.54 12.32 10.46
C LYS A 25 63.68 11.07 10.63
N ALA A 26 64.11 9.96 10.02
CA ALA A 26 63.82 8.59 10.43
C ALA A 26 65.02 8.06 11.21
N PRO A 27 64.97 6.87 11.80
CA PRO A 27 63.92 5.94 12.18
C PRO A 27 63.97 5.49 13.62
N THR A 28 62.93 4.96 14.19
CA THR A 28 63.02 3.95 15.28
C THR A 28 61.80 3.03 15.18
N GLU A 29 62.08 1.80 14.85
CA GLU A 29 61.13 0.71 14.94
C GLU A 29 60.64 0.55 16.38
N ALA A 30 59.33 0.58 16.57
CA ALA A 30 58.67 0.11 17.78
C ALA A 30 57.73 -1.04 17.41
N PRO A 31 57.48 -2.01 18.27
CA PRO A 31 56.95 -3.31 17.94
C PRO A 31 55.49 -3.22 17.45
N VAL A 32 55.22 -3.98 16.40
CA VAL A 32 53.87 -4.19 15.85
C VAL A 32 52.99 -4.81 16.93
N SER A 33 52.16 -3.99 17.55
CA SER A 33 51.01 -4.47 18.31
C SER A 33 50.04 -5.04 17.32
N VAL A 34 49.89 -6.35 17.32
CA VAL A 34 48.81 -7.06 16.60
C VAL A 34 47.54 -6.64 17.28
N THR A 35 46.87 -5.66 16.69
CA THR A 35 45.49 -5.34 17.08
C THR A 35 44.66 -6.54 16.71
N GLU A 36 44.22 -7.29 17.68
CA GLU A 36 43.16 -8.29 17.53
C GLU A 36 42.02 -7.61 16.81
N LYS A 37 41.70 -8.11 15.60
CA LYS A 37 40.53 -7.75 14.86
C LYS A 37 39.35 -8.11 15.76
N ALA A 38 38.74 -7.10 16.36
CA ALA A 38 37.49 -7.28 17.09
C ALA A 38 36.55 -8.04 16.15
N THR A 39 36.19 -9.23 16.52
CA THR A 39 35.14 -9.99 15.89
C THR A 39 33.87 -9.16 16.09
N GLU A 40 33.42 -8.51 15.04
CA GLU A 40 32.12 -7.84 15.01
C GLU A 40 31.11 -8.92 15.34
N THR A 41 30.56 -8.89 16.53
CA THR A 41 29.45 -9.77 16.93
C THR A 41 28.30 -9.38 16.03
N GLU A 42 28.00 -10.20 15.05
CA GLU A 42 26.83 -10.05 14.19
C GLU A 42 25.63 -9.91 15.13
N ALA A 43 25.00 -8.73 15.14
CA ALA A 43 23.82 -8.50 15.98
C ALA A 43 22.78 -9.55 15.61
N ALA A 44 22.28 -10.29 16.60
CA ALA A 44 21.26 -11.30 16.36
C ALA A 44 20.09 -10.66 15.61
N ARG A 45 19.68 -11.30 14.52
CA ARG A 45 18.53 -10.84 13.72
C ARG A 45 17.28 -10.88 14.59
N PRO A 46 16.38 -9.87 14.51
CA PRO A 46 15.08 -9.98 15.14
C PRO A 46 14.37 -11.24 14.63
N HIS A 47 13.91 -12.05 15.56
CA HIS A 47 13.28 -13.34 15.29
C HIS A 47 11.79 -13.30 15.65
N PHE A 48 10.97 -13.89 14.79
CA PHE A 48 9.53 -14.03 14.96
C PHE A 48 9.14 -15.47 14.71
N ASP A 49 8.48 -16.08 15.67
CA ASP A 49 8.02 -17.48 15.56
C ASP A 49 6.99 -17.62 14.42
N LYS A 50 6.11 -16.61 14.28
CA LYS A 50 5.03 -16.66 13.31
C LYS A 50 4.62 -15.26 12.86
N LEU A 51 4.28 -15.14 11.56
CA LEU A 51 3.60 -14.00 10.96
C LEU A 51 2.26 -14.47 10.37
N THR A 52 1.16 -13.84 10.78
CA THR A 52 -0.19 -14.19 10.34
C THR A 52 -0.70 -13.19 9.31
N LEU A 53 -1.14 -13.69 8.16
CA LEU A 53 -1.67 -12.90 7.05
C LEU A 53 -3.10 -13.36 6.72
N GLU A 54 -4.04 -12.43 6.60
CA GLU A 54 -5.42 -12.78 6.23
C GLU A 54 -5.90 -12.00 5.01
N PHE A 55 -6.54 -12.74 4.11
CA PHE A 55 -7.25 -12.17 2.96
C PHE A 55 -8.74 -12.10 3.24
N VAL A 56 -9.39 -11.02 2.78
CA VAL A 56 -10.85 -10.97 2.75
C VAL A 56 -11.41 -11.97 1.72
N PRO A 57 -12.62 -12.52 1.93
CA PRO A 57 -13.22 -13.50 1.02
C PRO A 57 -13.73 -12.83 -0.27
N SER A 58 -12.81 -12.24 -1.04
CA SER A 58 -13.11 -11.61 -2.34
C SER A 58 -13.39 -12.61 -3.47
N LYS A 59 -13.07 -13.89 -3.23
CA LYS A 59 -13.35 -15.09 -4.03
C LYS A 59 -13.54 -16.26 -3.08
N ASP A 60 -13.86 -17.44 -3.63
CA ASP A 60 -13.88 -18.66 -2.85
C ASP A 60 -12.53 -18.88 -2.15
N ALA A 61 -12.56 -19.28 -0.89
CA ALA A 61 -11.37 -19.40 -0.05
C ALA A 61 -10.30 -20.30 -0.68
N ASP A 62 -10.70 -21.43 -1.26
CA ASP A 62 -9.80 -22.37 -1.93
C ASP A 62 -9.06 -21.72 -3.11
N VAL A 63 -9.72 -20.79 -3.82
CA VAL A 63 -9.10 -20.07 -4.94
C VAL A 63 -8.06 -19.07 -4.44
N ILE A 64 -8.33 -18.42 -3.30
CA ILE A 64 -7.39 -17.47 -2.69
C ILE A 64 -6.18 -18.24 -2.16
N ILE A 65 -6.37 -19.30 -1.40
CA ILE A 65 -5.30 -20.13 -0.83
C ILE A 65 -4.42 -20.71 -1.94
N ALA A 66 -5.02 -21.30 -3.00
CA ALA A 66 -4.25 -21.80 -4.13
C ALA A 66 -3.46 -20.70 -4.86
N GLY A 67 -4.03 -19.49 -4.95
CA GLY A 67 -3.38 -18.33 -5.58
C GLY A 67 -2.22 -17.74 -4.76
N THR A 68 -2.16 -18.05 -3.47
CA THR A 68 -1.17 -17.55 -2.50
C THR A 68 -0.19 -18.62 -2.01
N GLU A 69 -0.23 -19.84 -2.58
CA GLU A 69 0.56 -21.00 -2.14
C GLU A 69 2.06 -20.70 -1.96
N ASN A 70 2.64 -19.88 -2.84
CA ASN A 70 4.06 -19.52 -2.79
C ASN A 70 4.35 -18.26 -1.96
N LEU A 71 3.33 -17.56 -1.46
CA LEU A 71 3.52 -16.29 -0.75
C LEU A 71 4.27 -16.45 0.58
N PRO A 72 4.04 -17.49 1.40
CA PRO A 72 4.79 -17.69 2.64
C PRO A 72 6.30 -17.71 2.43
N GLU A 73 6.79 -18.48 1.48
CA GLU A 73 8.21 -18.58 1.19
C GLU A 73 8.80 -17.28 0.61
N LEU A 74 8.03 -16.56 -0.21
CA LEU A 74 8.44 -15.26 -0.73
C LEU A 74 8.56 -14.22 0.41
N VAL A 75 7.61 -14.18 1.32
CA VAL A 75 7.65 -13.28 2.49
C VAL A 75 8.85 -13.59 3.37
N LYS A 76 9.07 -14.86 3.71
CA LYS A 76 10.23 -15.29 4.51
C LYS A 76 11.54 -14.89 3.85
N ALA A 77 11.67 -15.13 2.53
CA ALA A 77 12.89 -14.79 1.80
C ALA A 77 13.17 -13.27 1.80
N GLU A 78 12.14 -12.45 1.56
CA GLU A 78 12.30 -10.99 1.58
C GLU A 78 12.58 -10.45 2.98
N MET A 79 11.93 -10.96 4.00
CA MET A 79 12.21 -10.59 5.38
C MET A 79 13.64 -10.98 5.80
N ALA A 80 14.12 -12.15 5.36
CA ALA A 80 15.50 -12.56 5.59
C ALA A 80 16.51 -11.62 4.90
N ASN A 81 16.20 -11.15 3.68
CA ASN A 81 17.01 -10.14 2.97
C ASN A 81 17.07 -8.80 3.72
N LEU A 82 16.01 -8.46 4.44
CA LEU A 82 15.92 -7.26 5.28
C LEU A 82 16.53 -7.45 6.67
N GLY A 83 17.03 -8.64 7.01
CA GLY A 83 17.70 -8.93 8.27
C GLY A 83 16.76 -9.44 9.37
N TYR A 84 15.56 -9.87 9.02
CA TYR A 84 14.61 -10.50 9.94
C TYR A 84 14.59 -12.02 9.76
N ASP A 85 14.24 -12.73 10.81
CA ASP A 85 14.11 -14.18 10.81
C ASP A 85 12.67 -14.56 11.21
N ILE A 86 11.98 -15.32 10.35
CA ILE A 86 10.58 -15.71 10.55
C ILE A 86 10.46 -17.22 10.34
N ASP A 87 10.01 -17.95 11.36
CA ASP A 87 9.86 -19.41 11.29
C ASP A 87 8.68 -19.81 10.41
N GLU A 88 7.53 -19.20 10.62
CA GLU A 88 6.28 -19.54 9.95
C GLU A 88 5.57 -18.29 9.41
N VAL A 89 5.05 -18.38 8.18
CA VAL A 89 4.08 -17.43 7.63
C VAL A 89 2.79 -18.18 7.38
N ASP A 90 1.73 -17.83 8.10
CA ASP A 90 0.42 -18.46 8.00
C ASP A 90 -0.54 -17.57 7.21
N ILE A 91 -1.20 -18.14 6.20
CA ILE A 91 -2.16 -17.43 5.36
C ILE A 91 -3.55 -18.00 5.57
N THR A 92 -4.47 -17.13 5.93
CA THR A 92 -5.88 -17.46 6.13
C THR A 92 -6.79 -16.61 5.23
N VAL A 93 -8.06 -17.02 5.16
CA VAL A 93 -9.12 -16.24 4.51
C VAL A 93 -10.21 -16.00 5.54
N GLY A 94 -10.51 -14.74 5.80
CA GLY A 94 -11.56 -14.35 6.74
C GLY A 94 -12.95 -14.80 6.29
N THR A 95 -13.87 -14.91 7.23
CA THR A 95 -15.26 -15.29 6.95
C THR A 95 -16.08 -14.17 6.34
N SER A 96 -15.66 -12.92 6.55
CA SER A 96 -16.23 -11.71 5.96
C SER A 96 -15.20 -10.60 5.94
N TYR A 97 -15.48 -9.53 5.21
CA TYR A 97 -14.64 -8.33 5.17
C TYR A 97 -14.53 -7.69 6.55
N ASP A 98 -15.65 -7.60 7.28
CA ASP A 98 -15.69 -7.05 8.63
C ASP A 98 -14.90 -7.95 9.62
N ALA A 99 -15.01 -9.28 9.50
CA ALA A 99 -14.29 -10.20 10.37
C ALA A 99 -12.77 -10.05 10.27
N THR A 100 -12.25 -9.87 9.05
CA THR A 100 -10.82 -9.57 8.86
C THR A 100 -10.44 -8.23 9.50
N GLY A 101 -11.26 -7.18 9.33
CA GLY A 101 -11.02 -5.89 9.98
C GLY A 101 -11.04 -5.99 11.52
N GLU A 102 -11.99 -6.71 12.08
CA GLU A 102 -12.07 -6.97 13.52
C GLU A 102 -10.87 -7.76 14.04
N ALA A 103 -10.41 -8.77 13.29
CA ALA A 103 -9.24 -9.57 13.65
C ALA A 103 -7.95 -8.72 13.65
N MET A 104 -7.81 -7.80 12.70
CA MET A 104 -6.71 -6.81 12.68
C MET A 104 -6.77 -5.88 13.87
N SER A 105 -7.93 -5.25 14.15
CA SER A 105 -8.11 -4.36 15.30
C SER A 105 -7.87 -5.07 16.64
N ALA A 106 -8.23 -6.35 16.72
CA ALA A 106 -7.98 -7.17 17.91
C ALA A 106 -6.52 -7.65 18.04
N GLY A 107 -5.69 -7.47 17.01
CA GLY A 107 -4.32 -7.97 16.97
C GLY A 107 -4.21 -9.49 16.93
N THR A 108 -5.24 -10.18 16.42
CA THR A 108 -5.23 -11.65 16.25
C THR A 108 -4.61 -12.10 14.93
N ILE A 109 -4.47 -11.19 13.99
CA ILE A 109 -3.67 -11.30 12.78
C ILE A 109 -2.76 -10.08 12.65
N ASP A 110 -1.60 -10.27 12.04
CA ASP A 110 -0.57 -9.22 11.91
C ASP A 110 -0.81 -8.34 10.68
N LEU A 111 -1.18 -8.94 9.56
CA LEU A 111 -1.41 -8.26 8.28
C LEU A 111 -2.72 -8.71 7.64
N GLY A 112 -3.48 -7.75 7.08
CA GLY A 112 -4.72 -8.04 6.38
C GLY A 112 -4.82 -7.31 5.04
N TRP A 113 -5.39 -7.97 4.02
CA TRP A 113 -5.72 -7.34 2.75
C TRP A 113 -7.15 -6.82 2.78
N LEU A 114 -7.32 -5.54 3.11
CA LEU A 114 -8.63 -4.87 3.17
C LEU A 114 -8.84 -3.96 1.96
N PRO A 115 -10.06 -3.90 1.40
CA PRO A 115 -10.43 -2.80 0.52
C PRO A 115 -10.53 -1.49 1.30
N GLY A 116 -10.31 -0.35 0.62
CA GLY A 116 -10.29 0.96 1.26
C GLY A 116 -11.56 1.30 2.06
N GLY A 117 -12.72 0.82 1.63
CA GLY A 117 -13.99 1.02 2.35
C GLY A 117 -14.03 0.29 3.70
N THR A 118 -13.58 -0.96 3.74
CA THR A 118 -13.47 -1.71 4.99
C THR A 118 -12.40 -1.11 5.89
N TYR A 119 -11.21 -0.79 5.34
CA TYR A 119 -10.15 -0.13 6.10
C TYR A 119 -10.64 1.13 6.83
N ALA A 120 -11.45 1.96 6.17
CA ALA A 120 -11.96 3.19 6.77
C ALA A 120 -12.78 2.96 8.07
N LEU A 121 -13.34 1.77 8.26
CA LEU A 121 -14.08 1.41 9.48
C LEU A 121 -13.15 0.99 10.64
N TYR A 122 -11.91 0.60 10.32
CA TYR A 122 -10.93 0.07 11.28
C TYR A 122 -9.64 0.91 11.32
N SER A 123 -9.67 2.12 10.73
CA SER A 123 -8.49 2.99 10.60
C SER A 123 -7.93 3.50 11.92
N ASP A 124 -8.69 3.45 12.99
CA ASP A 124 -8.24 3.89 14.32
C ASP A 124 -7.26 2.88 14.96
N ASP A 125 -7.37 1.60 14.58
CA ASP A 125 -6.60 0.50 15.16
C ASP A 125 -5.63 -0.15 14.16
N THR A 126 -5.66 0.27 12.89
CA THR A 126 -4.87 -0.34 11.82
C THR A 126 -4.15 0.72 10.98
N GLU A 127 -3.00 0.36 10.40
CA GLU A 127 -2.18 1.26 9.59
C GLU A 127 -1.92 0.67 8.20
N VAL A 128 -2.00 1.51 7.16
CA VAL A 128 -1.66 1.09 5.79
C VAL A 128 -0.16 1.08 5.61
N ILE A 129 0.42 -0.09 5.36
CA ILE A 129 1.85 -0.25 5.11
C ILE A 129 2.17 -0.46 3.63
N LEU A 130 1.26 -1.07 2.86
CA LEU A 130 1.40 -1.34 1.43
C LEU A 130 0.08 -1.13 0.71
N THR A 131 0.14 -0.78 -0.56
CA THR A 131 -1.04 -0.70 -1.43
C THR A 131 -0.85 -1.64 -2.61
N ALA A 132 -1.77 -2.60 -2.76
CA ALA A 132 -1.78 -3.49 -3.91
C ALA A 132 -2.06 -2.71 -5.20
N THR A 133 -1.28 -2.97 -6.23
CA THR A 133 -1.47 -2.39 -7.56
C THR A 133 -2.03 -3.40 -8.54
N ARG A 134 -2.66 -2.91 -9.59
CA ARG A 134 -3.15 -3.70 -10.72
C ARG A 134 -2.99 -2.92 -12.00
N ASN A 135 -3.04 -3.60 -13.12
CA ASN A 135 -3.14 -2.91 -14.41
C ASN A 135 -4.47 -2.14 -14.48
N GLY A 136 -4.42 -0.92 -14.99
CA GLY A 136 -5.61 -0.11 -15.20
C GLY A 136 -6.60 -0.76 -16.15
N LEU A 137 -7.86 -0.32 -16.10
CA LEU A 137 -8.93 -0.79 -16.98
C LEU A 137 -8.84 -0.13 -18.36
N SER A 138 -9.39 -0.78 -19.37
CA SER A 138 -9.48 -0.25 -20.75
C SER A 138 -10.37 1.00 -20.81
N ASN A 139 -11.41 1.05 -19.99
CA ASN A 139 -12.24 2.22 -19.79
C ASN A 139 -12.01 2.76 -18.36
N ASP A 140 -11.73 4.04 -18.24
CA ASP A 140 -11.60 4.77 -16.97
C ASP A 140 -12.29 6.15 -17.07
N SER A 141 -13.35 6.24 -17.89
CA SER A 141 -14.10 7.46 -18.08
C SER A 141 -14.85 7.87 -16.82
N GLU A 142 -14.95 9.18 -16.61
CA GLU A 142 -15.81 9.78 -15.58
C GLU A 142 -17.26 9.96 -16.06
N ASN A 143 -17.52 9.79 -17.36
CA ASN A 143 -18.85 9.83 -17.90
C ASN A 143 -19.52 8.46 -17.80
N PRO A 144 -20.62 8.30 -17.04
CA PRO A 144 -21.28 7.02 -16.87
C PRO A 144 -21.77 6.36 -18.17
N ALA A 145 -22.12 7.15 -19.18
CA ALA A 145 -22.61 6.64 -20.45
C ALA A 145 -21.55 5.84 -21.22
N ASP A 146 -20.26 6.16 -21.04
CA ASP A 146 -19.15 5.48 -21.71
C ASP A 146 -18.93 4.03 -21.21
N TRP A 147 -19.62 3.64 -20.13
CA TRP A 147 -19.54 2.29 -19.57
C TRP A 147 -20.62 1.35 -20.12
N ASN A 148 -21.54 1.86 -20.95
CA ASN A 148 -22.62 1.09 -21.53
C ASN A 148 -22.20 0.43 -22.85
N GLY A 149 -22.51 -0.85 -23.00
CA GLY A 149 -22.38 -1.58 -24.26
C GLY A 149 -20.98 -2.12 -24.59
N GLU A 150 -19.95 -1.62 -23.97
CA GLU A 150 -18.57 -2.09 -24.18
C GLU A 150 -18.08 -2.94 -23.02
N ALA A 151 -17.47 -4.07 -23.34
CA ALA A 151 -16.81 -4.90 -22.33
C ALA A 151 -15.55 -4.18 -21.82
N ASN A 152 -15.51 -3.91 -20.52
CA ASN A 152 -14.34 -3.38 -19.90
C ASN A 152 -13.38 -4.52 -19.51
N ALA A 153 -12.09 -4.33 -19.73
CA ALA A 153 -11.05 -5.31 -19.46
C ALA A 153 -9.84 -4.66 -18.82
N THR A 154 -9.08 -5.44 -18.09
CA THR A 154 -7.76 -5.02 -17.60
C THR A 154 -6.81 -4.81 -18.77
N LYS A 155 -6.13 -3.67 -18.83
CA LYS A 155 -5.09 -3.41 -19.82
C LYS A 155 -3.96 -4.42 -19.64
N LYS A 156 -3.55 -5.04 -20.74
CA LYS A 156 -2.47 -6.05 -20.70
C LYS A 156 -1.12 -5.40 -20.37
N ASP A 157 -0.88 -4.22 -20.93
CA ASP A 157 0.33 -3.44 -20.74
C ASP A 157 -0.08 -1.99 -20.45
N GLY A 158 0.09 -1.55 -19.24
CA GLY A 158 -0.29 -0.21 -18.82
C GLY A 158 0.29 0.16 -17.47
N PRO A 159 0.18 1.43 -17.06
CA PRO A 159 0.63 1.83 -15.74
C PRO A 159 -0.14 1.10 -14.65
N GLN A 160 0.56 0.73 -13.60
CA GLN A 160 -0.07 0.17 -12.41
C GLN A 160 -0.91 1.26 -11.72
N VAL A 161 -2.10 0.87 -11.26
CA VAL A 161 -3.01 1.73 -10.51
C VAL A 161 -3.37 1.10 -9.17
N THR A 162 -3.70 1.93 -8.19
CA THR A 162 -4.08 1.53 -6.83
C THR A 162 -5.59 1.60 -6.61
N TYR A 163 -6.37 1.85 -7.65
CA TYR A 163 -7.81 2.05 -7.58
C TYR A 163 -8.56 1.27 -8.67
N TYR A 164 -9.85 1.15 -8.49
CA TYR A 164 -10.84 0.81 -9.51
C TYR A 164 -12.13 1.59 -9.23
N ARG A 165 -12.98 1.72 -10.24
CA ARG A 165 -14.23 2.47 -10.10
C ARG A 165 -15.36 1.57 -9.64
N SER A 166 -16.15 2.03 -8.69
CA SER A 166 -17.48 1.52 -8.42
C SER A 166 -18.46 2.08 -9.44
N LEU A 167 -19.37 1.26 -9.92
CA LEU A 167 -20.41 1.66 -10.84
C LEU A 167 -21.79 1.45 -10.19
N ILE A 168 -22.69 2.42 -10.41
CA ILE A 168 -24.08 2.34 -10.02
C ILE A 168 -24.87 1.99 -11.28
N TYR A 169 -25.59 0.88 -11.25
CA TYR A 169 -26.35 0.39 -12.38
C TYR A 169 -27.86 0.65 -12.20
N ALA A 170 -28.51 1.19 -13.22
CA ALA A 170 -29.97 1.24 -13.29
C ALA A 170 -30.50 -0.13 -13.74
N THR A 171 -31.50 -0.65 -13.02
CA THR A 171 -32.17 -1.89 -13.41
C THR A 171 -33.20 -1.63 -14.52
N PRO A 172 -33.72 -2.69 -15.23
CA PRO A 172 -34.77 -2.54 -16.21
C PRO A 172 -36.16 -2.26 -15.64
N SER A 173 -36.26 -1.88 -14.35
CA SER A 173 -37.52 -1.40 -13.76
C SER A 173 -38.02 -0.12 -14.44
N PRO A 174 -39.32 0.24 -14.34
CA PRO A 174 -39.82 1.47 -14.92
C PRO A 174 -38.99 2.70 -14.50
N TYR A 175 -38.74 2.88 -13.21
CA TYR A 175 -37.96 4.01 -12.70
C TYR A 175 -36.46 3.91 -13.06
N GLY A 176 -35.88 2.72 -13.05
CA GLY A 176 -34.50 2.52 -13.51
C GLY A 176 -34.31 2.92 -14.98
N LYS A 177 -35.29 2.66 -15.85
CA LYS A 177 -35.26 3.12 -17.25
C LYS A 177 -35.32 4.65 -17.37
N GLU A 178 -36.10 5.33 -16.52
CA GLU A 178 -36.15 6.79 -16.47
C GLU A 178 -34.78 7.37 -16.08
N LEU A 179 -34.14 6.83 -15.05
CA LEU A 179 -32.80 7.25 -14.64
C LEU A 179 -31.77 7.00 -15.73
N ALA A 180 -31.79 5.83 -16.36
CA ALA A 180 -30.90 5.50 -17.47
C ALA A 180 -31.11 6.44 -18.66
N ALA A 181 -32.37 6.80 -19.00
CA ALA A 181 -32.66 7.72 -20.08
C ALA A 181 -32.07 9.12 -19.81
N LYS A 182 -32.18 9.64 -18.58
CA LYS A 182 -31.57 10.92 -18.19
C LYS A 182 -30.05 10.88 -18.39
N VAL A 183 -29.38 9.86 -17.87
CA VAL A 183 -27.92 9.73 -18.00
C VAL A 183 -27.48 9.63 -19.46
N ASN A 184 -28.18 8.83 -20.26
CA ASN A 184 -27.88 8.68 -21.69
C ASN A 184 -28.17 9.96 -22.50
N ALA A 185 -29.05 10.84 -22.01
CA ALA A 185 -29.28 12.17 -22.59
C ALA A 185 -28.21 13.22 -22.12
N GLY A 186 -27.25 12.82 -21.28
CA GLY A 186 -26.24 13.72 -20.71
C GLY A 186 -26.77 14.56 -19.54
N GLU A 187 -27.93 14.25 -19.01
CA GLU A 187 -28.49 14.92 -17.84
C GLU A 187 -27.83 14.41 -16.56
N LYS A 188 -27.66 15.30 -15.57
CA LYS A 188 -27.19 14.92 -14.24
C LYS A 188 -28.35 14.44 -13.40
N LEU A 189 -28.17 13.32 -12.71
CA LEU A 189 -29.10 12.87 -11.69
C LEU A 189 -29.02 13.81 -10.47
N THR A 190 -30.18 14.13 -9.91
CA THR A 190 -30.32 14.90 -8.68
C THR A 190 -30.45 13.99 -7.46
N TRP A 191 -30.27 14.53 -6.27
CA TRP A 191 -30.54 13.79 -5.03
C TRP A 191 -32.01 13.35 -4.95
N GLU A 192 -32.94 14.16 -5.46
CA GLU A 192 -34.35 13.78 -5.52
C GLU A 192 -34.62 12.60 -6.45
N ASP A 193 -33.88 12.47 -7.56
CA ASP A 193 -33.94 11.30 -8.43
C ASP A 193 -33.44 10.05 -7.70
N LEU A 194 -32.36 10.17 -6.93
CA LEU A 194 -31.77 9.06 -6.19
C LEU A 194 -32.61 8.64 -4.97
N ASP A 195 -33.23 9.58 -4.30
CA ASP A 195 -34.09 9.36 -3.11
C ASP A 195 -35.35 8.54 -3.44
N LYS A 196 -35.86 8.65 -4.66
CA LYS A 196 -37.02 7.86 -5.17
C LYS A 196 -36.65 6.44 -5.56
N ALA A 197 -35.34 6.14 -5.68
CA ALA A 197 -34.88 4.84 -6.13
C ALA A 197 -34.88 3.80 -5.00
N THR A 198 -35.15 2.55 -5.35
CA THR A 198 -34.89 1.41 -4.47
C THR A 198 -33.48 0.91 -4.72
N TRP A 199 -32.68 0.83 -3.67
CA TRP A 199 -31.26 0.51 -3.75
C TRP A 199 -31.00 -0.95 -3.38
N ALA A 200 -30.15 -1.62 -4.15
CA ALA A 200 -29.46 -2.83 -3.75
C ALA A 200 -27.98 -2.48 -3.56
N VAL A 201 -27.47 -2.71 -2.37
CA VAL A 201 -26.07 -2.39 -1.99
C VAL A 201 -25.36 -3.67 -1.66
N GLN A 202 -24.17 -3.83 -2.20
CA GLN A 202 -23.27 -4.90 -1.80
C GLN A 202 -22.53 -4.42 -0.52
N LYS A 203 -22.56 -5.24 0.51
CA LYS A 203 -21.72 -5.04 1.68
C LYS A 203 -20.31 -5.55 1.35
N THR A 204 -19.34 -4.66 1.38
CA THR A 204 -17.91 -4.96 1.13
C THR A 204 -17.09 -4.67 2.37
#